data_c6ccbfc6359ff527c83e52e530b5f859
#
_entry.id   c6ccbfc6359ff527c83e52e530b5f859
#
_cell.length_a   1.000
_cell.length_b   1.000
_cell.length_c   1.000
_cell.angle_alpha   90.00
_cell.angle_beta   90.00
_cell.angle_gamma   90.00
#
_symmetry.space_group_name_H-M   'P 1'
#
loop_
_entity.id
_entity.type
_entity.pdbx_description
1 polymer ?
#
loop_
_entity_poly.entity_id
_entity_poly.type
_entity_poly.pdbx_seq_one_letter_code
_entity_poly.pdbx_strand_id
1 'polypeptide(L)'
;MEFIEFLESLAPQRETLLVVRQKPVMREGAQVLHADGSLKYTWPAFLPSKRKGEGAWYANTGSFILERFKDGQPSASSANCEYVLVMMLDDVGTKAKTPPLPPTWIMETSEGSFQWGYAFSDQPTKGEFTAAMDAIAAAGYTDPGATNAVRNFRLPGSVNLKPGRGEFKARLVEFHPGRVYPAADMRGAGCGACCG
;
A
#
# COMPACT_ATOMS: atom_id res chain seq x y z
N MET A 1 -7.41 10.50 -15.67
CA MET A 1 -7.63 10.27 -14.21
C MET A 1 -6.26 10.19 -13.57
N GLU A 2 -5.99 11.06 -12.64
CA GLU A 2 -4.75 11.04 -11.87
C GLU A 2 -4.72 9.83 -10.91
N PHE A 3 -3.53 9.35 -10.57
CA PHE A 3 -3.39 8.13 -9.76
C PHE A 3 -4.09 8.20 -8.39
N ILE A 4 -4.02 9.35 -7.73
CA ILE A 4 -4.65 9.52 -6.41
C ILE A 4 -6.18 9.63 -6.50
N GLU A 5 -6.69 10.28 -7.55
CA GLU A 5 -8.13 10.35 -7.84
C GLU A 5 -8.71 8.94 -8.11
N PHE A 6 -7.94 8.11 -8.81
CA PHE A 6 -8.32 6.71 -9.01
C PHE A 6 -8.42 5.97 -7.67
N LEU A 7 -7.44 6.10 -6.80
CA LEU A 7 -7.47 5.45 -5.48
C LEU A 7 -8.65 5.94 -4.62
N GLU A 8 -8.95 7.24 -4.66
CA GLU A 8 -10.11 7.81 -3.95
C GLU A 8 -11.43 7.28 -4.51
N SER A 9 -11.52 7.04 -5.82
CA SER A 9 -12.72 6.50 -6.47
C SER A 9 -13.04 5.04 -6.09
N LEU A 10 -12.08 4.31 -5.52
CA LEU A 10 -12.27 2.94 -5.03
C LEU A 10 -12.98 2.91 -3.67
N ALA A 11 -12.94 4.00 -2.91
CA ALA A 11 -13.56 4.05 -1.59
C ALA A 11 -15.09 4.14 -1.69
N PRO A 12 -15.85 3.39 -0.87
CA PRO A 12 -17.31 3.49 -0.82
C PRO A 12 -17.78 4.89 -0.39
N GLN A 13 -19.05 5.19 -0.64
CA GLN A 13 -19.66 6.40 -0.08
C GLN A 13 -19.53 6.40 1.45
N ARG A 14 -19.21 7.55 2.06
CA ARG A 14 -18.94 7.78 3.49
C ARG A 14 -17.60 7.24 4.01
N GLU A 15 -16.78 6.70 3.15
CA GLU A 15 -15.44 6.27 3.48
C GLU A 15 -14.41 7.07 2.71
N THR A 16 -13.17 7.02 3.15
CA THR A 16 -12.08 7.74 2.50
C THR A 16 -10.81 6.89 2.45
N LEU A 17 -10.01 7.13 1.43
CA LEU A 17 -8.61 6.76 1.42
C LEU A 17 -7.85 7.65 2.42
N LEU A 18 -6.84 7.11 3.08
CA LEU A 18 -5.87 7.92 3.83
C LEU A 18 -4.50 7.90 3.15
N VAL A 19 -3.85 9.05 3.18
CA VAL A 19 -2.43 9.16 2.88
C VAL A 19 -1.66 9.37 4.17
N VAL A 20 -0.46 8.82 4.22
CA VAL A 20 0.43 8.97 5.39
C VAL A 20 1.76 9.55 4.96
N ARG A 21 2.37 10.34 5.82
CA ARG A 21 3.71 10.88 5.59
C ARG A 21 4.69 10.24 6.57
N GLN A 22 5.71 9.58 6.05
CA GLN A 22 6.83 9.12 6.86
C GLN A 22 7.68 10.33 7.27
N LYS A 23 7.87 10.54 8.57
CA LYS A 23 8.70 11.62 9.12
C LYS A 23 9.72 11.04 10.09
N PRO A 24 10.98 11.42 10.01
CA PRO A 24 11.97 11.06 11.03
C PRO A 24 11.56 11.61 12.40
N VAL A 25 11.76 10.84 13.46
CA VAL A 25 11.64 11.33 14.83
C VAL A 25 12.94 12.03 15.19
N MET A 26 12.87 13.33 15.46
CA MET A 26 14.04 14.15 15.84
C MET A 26 14.05 14.43 17.33
N ARG A 27 15.23 14.42 17.95
CA ARG A 27 15.47 14.88 19.32
C ARG A 27 16.80 15.60 19.36
N GLU A 28 16.81 16.84 19.85
CA GLU A 28 18.01 17.68 19.97
C GLU A 28 18.83 17.79 18.67
N GLY A 29 18.13 17.87 17.52
CA GLY A 29 18.74 17.98 16.19
C GLY A 29 19.23 16.67 15.59
N ALA A 30 19.17 15.55 16.30
CA ALA A 30 19.53 14.23 15.80
C ALA A 30 18.32 13.33 15.59
N GLN A 31 18.40 12.40 14.61
CA GLN A 31 17.36 11.42 14.41
C GLN A 31 17.41 10.33 15.49
N VAL A 32 16.25 10.03 16.08
CA VAL A 32 16.11 9.00 17.11
C VAL A 32 16.21 7.62 16.47
N LEU A 33 16.92 6.70 17.15
CA LEU A 33 17.03 5.30 16.75
C LEU A 33 16.15 4.41 17.66
N HIS A 34 15.78 3.25 17.14
CA HIS A 34 15.28 2.12 17.92
C HIS A 34 16.43 1.43 18.65
N ALA A 35 16.13 0.51 19.56
CA ALA A 35 17.14 -0.24 20.32
C ALA A 35 18.06 -1.10 19.43
N ASP A 36 17.59 -1.50 18.26
CA ASP A 36 18.33 -2.25 17.24
C ASP A 36 19.20 -1.37 16.31
N GLY A 37 19.25 -0.06 16.56
CA GLY A 37 19.99 0.92 15.76
C GLY A 37 19.26 1.39 14.49
N SER A 38 18.06 0.88 14.19
CA SER A 38 17.27 1.34 13.05
C SER A 38 16.67 2.74 13.29
N LEU A 39 16.45 3.49 12.20
CA LEU A 39 15.90 4.85 12.28
C LEU A 39 14.42 4.84 12.69
N LYS A 40 14.05 5.68 13.66
CA LYS A 40 12.67 5.81 14.13
C LYS A 40 11.89 6.82 13.30
N TYR A 41 10.68 6.44 12.88
CA TYR A 41 9.76 7.29 12.11
C TYR A 41 8.39 7.40 12.77
N THR A 42 7.70 8.50 12.51
CA THR A 42 6.26 8.68 12.73
C THR A 42 5.52 8.63 11.39
N TRP A 43 4.24 8.27 11.43
CA TRP A 43 3.39 8.05 10.26
C TRP A 43 2.05 8.79 10.41
N PRO A 44 2.06 10.14 10.54
CA PRO A 44 0.81 10.88 10.61
C PRO A 44 -0.03 10.67 9.34
N ALA A 45 -1.32 10.42 9.55
CA ALA A 45 -2.29 10.21 8.48
C ALA A 45 -3.01 11.52 8.12
N PHE A 46 -3.43 11.63 6.87
CA PHE A 46 -4.10 12.80 6.32
C PHE A 46 -5.15 12.37 5.29
N LEU A 47 -6.15 13.20 5.06
CA LEU A 47 -6.97 13.11 3.87
C LEU A 47 -6.12 13.41 2.62
N PRO A 48 -6.39 12.81 1.46
CA PRO A 48 -5.62 13.03 0.24
C PRO A 48 -5.48 14.51 -0.15
N SER A 49 -6.56 15.29 0.00
CA SER A 49 -6.59 16.74 -0.25
C SER A 49 -5.62 17.55 0.64
N LYS A 50 -5.14 16.98 1.75
CA LYS A 50 -4.16 17.61 2.64
C LYS A 50 -2.71 17.26 2.30
N ARG A 51 -2.47 16.42 1.29
CA ARG A 51 -1.12 16.13 0.80
C ARG A 51 -0.50 17.40 0.20
N LYS A 52 0.62 17.84 0.76
CA LYS A 52 1.32 19.04 0.30
C LYS A 52 2.82 18.81 0.23
N GLY A 53 3.42 19.33 -0.83
CA GLY A 53 4.87 19.36 -1.03
C GLY A 53 5.51 17.99 -1.23
N GLU A 54 6.81 18.01 -1.43
CA GLU A 54 7.64 16.79 -1.55
C GLU A 54 7.79 16.08 -0.21
N GLY A 55 8.11 14.80 -0.26
CA GLY A 55 8.38 14.00 0.93
C GLY A 55 8.10 12.52 0.73
N ALA A 56 8.26 11.75 1.79
CA ALA A 56 7.97 10.32 1.81
C ALA A 56 6.47 10.10 2.04
N TRP A 57 5.69 10.17 0.96
CA TRP A 57 4.25 10.00 0.97
C TRP A 57 3.83 8.60 0.54
N TYR A 58 2.83 8.08 1.22
CA TYR A 58 2.24 6.76 0.99
C TYR A 58 0.71 6.87 0.98
N ALA A 59 0.04 6.00 0.23
CA ALA A 59 -1.37 5.72 0.44
C ALA A 59 -1.53 4.48 1.32
N ASN A 60 -2.66 4.37 2.00
CA ASN A 60 -3.02 3.15 2.72
C ASN A 60 -3.82 2.21 1.81
N THR A 61 -3.75 0.91 2.08
CA THR A 61 -4.49 -0.12 1.31
C THR A 61 -5.97 -0.17 1.64
N GLY A 62 -6.39 0.38 2.77
CA GLY A 62 -7.77 0.30 3.25
C GLY A 62 -8.58 1.58 3.07
N SER A 63 -9.89 1.46 3.24
CA SER A 63 -10.83 2.56 3.40
C SER A 63 -11.16 2.78 4.87
N PHE A 64 -11.48 4.02 5.22
CA PHE A 64 -11.65 4.45 6.60
C PHE A 64 -12.91 5.29 6.77
N ILE A 65 -13.72 4.97 7.79
CA ILE A 65 -14.95 5.70 8.12
C ILE A 65 -14.57 6.98 8.88
N LEU A 66 -14.92 8.13 8.32
CA LEU A 66 -14.56 9.45 8.86
C LEU A 66 -15.08 9.67 10.29
N GLU A 67 -16.27 9.20 10.58
CA GLU A 67 -16.94 9.36 11.88
C GLU A 67 -16.25 8.58 13.02
N ARG A 68 -15.40 7.62 12.68
CA ARG A 68 -14.59 6.86 13.65
C ARG A 68 -13.31 7.56 14.06
N PHE A 69 -12.96 8.69 13.46
CA PHE A 69 -11.75 9.41 13.82
C PHE A 69 -11.93 10.13 15.14
N LYS A 70 -11.11 9.76 16.13
CA LYS A 70 -11.09 10.43 17.42
C LYS A 70 -10.68 11.90 17.24
N ASP A 71 -11.50 12.81 17.76
CA ASP A 71 -11.28 14.27 17.68
C ASP A 71 -11.08 14.75 16.23
N GLY A 72 -11.68 14.07 15.25
CA GLY A 72 -11.54 14.38 13.83
C GLY A 72 -10.14 14.13 13.25
N GLN A 73 -9.26 13.45 13.99
CA GLN A 73 -7.89 13.19 13.56
C GLN A 73 -7.79 11.89 12.74
N PRO A 74 -7.40 11.94 11.45
CA PRO A 74 -7.25 10.76 10.62
C PRO A 74 -6.27 9.75 11.24
N SER A 75 -6.66 8.47 11.26
CA SER A 75 -5.84 7.39 11.78
C SER A 75 -5.95 6.15 10.90
N ALA A 76 -4.85 5.81 10.23
CA ALA A 76 -4.72 4.61 9.39
C ALA A 76 -4.45 3.36 10.23
N SER A 77 -5.31 3.08 11.22
CA SER A 77 -5.23 1.89 12.06
C SER A 77 -6.18 0.80 11.59
N SER A 78 -5.84 -0.46 11.88
CA SER A 78 -6.71 -1.60 11.55
C SER A 78 -8.09 -1.51 12.21
N ALA A 79 -8.20 -0.86 13.38
CA ALA A 79 -9.49 -0.66 14.06
C ALA A 79 -10.42 0.30 13.30
N ASN A 80 -9.86 1.26 12.58
CA ASN A 80 -10.62 2.26 11.80
C ASN A 80 -10.85 1.83 10.34
N CYS A 81 -10.16 0.79 9.87
CA CYS A 81 -10.28 0.28 8.51
C CYS A 81 -11.54 -0.59 8.39
N GLU A 82 -12.37 -0.31 7.41
CA GLU A 82 -13.58 -1.08 7.11
C GLU A 82 -13.31 -2.13 6.03
N TYR A 83 -12.92 -1.69 4.84
CA TYR A 83 -12.64 -2.55 3.69
C TYR A 83 -11.22 -2.37 3.20
N VAL A 84 -10.76 -3.31 2.39
CA VAL A 84 -9.48 -3.19 1.68
C VAL A 84 -9.75 -2.79 0.23
N LEU A 85 -9.14 -1.70 -0.22
CA LEU A 85 -9.33 -1.15 -1.57
C LEU A 85 -8.36 -1.76 -2.57
N VAL A 86 -7.15 -2.08 -2.11
CA VAL A 86 -6.07 -2.53 -2.98
C VAL A 86 -5.20 -3.59 -2.31
N MET A 87 -4.70 -4.53 -3.11
CA MET A 87 -3.66 -5.48 -2.71
C MET A 87 -2.31 -4.98 -3.25
N MET A 88 -1.27 -5.02 -2.40
CA MET A 88 0.09 -4.64 -2.78
C MET A 88 1.04 -5.82 -2.63
N LEU A 89 1.73 -6.16 -3.70
CA LEU A 89 2.77 -7.18 -3.71
C LEU A 89 4.14 -6.51 -3.79
N ASP A 90 5.05 -6.90 -2.91
CA ASP A 90 6.40 -6.32 -2.84
C ASP A 90 7.44 -7.19 -3.53
N ASP A 91 8.51 -6.54 -3.99
CA ASP A 91 9.71 -7.18 -4.54
C ASP A 91 9.44 -8.11 -5.75
N VAL A 92 8.33 -7.86 -6.50
CA VAL A 92 7.93 -8.66 -7.66
C VAL A 92 9.01 -8.60 -8.76
N GLY A 93 9.36 -9.76 -9.29
CA GLY A 93 10.40 -9.90 -10.31
C GLY A 93 11.84 -9.84 -9.77
N THR A 94 12.01 -9.71 -8.44
CA THR A 94 13.33 -9.76 -7.78
C THR A 94 13.38 -10.90 -6.75
N LYS A 95 12.82 -10.70 -5.55
CA LYS A 95 12.73 -11.74 -4.53
C LYS A 95 11.44 -12.57 -4.64
N ALA A 96 10.35 -11.96 -5.12
CA ALA A 96 9.09 -12.63 -5.36
C ALA A 96 8.91 -12.98 -6.84
N LYS A 97 8.18 -14.06 -7.13
CA LYS A 97 7.82 -14.46 -8.50
C LYS A 97 6.88 -13.44 -9.13
N THR A 98 6.88 -13.37 -10.45
CA THR A 98 5.88 -12.61 -11.21
C THR A 98 4.53 -13.30 -11.16
N PRO A 99 3.46 -12.65 -10.65
CA PRO A 99 2.12 -13.22 -10.66
C PRO A 99 1.59 -13.40 -12.08
N PRO A 100 0.72 -14.38 -12.32
CA PRO A 100 0.13 -14.60 -13.64
C PRO A 100 -0.90 -13.52 -14.03
N LEU A 101 -1.52 -12.88 -13.03
CA LEU A 101 -2.51 -11.83 -13.24
C LEU A 101 -1.82 -10.47 -13.43
N PRO A 102 -2.10 -9.72 -14.51
CA PRO A 102 -1.49 -8.42 -14.73
C PRO A 102 -1.95 -7.39 -13.69
N PRO A 103 -1.07 -6.52 -13.15
CA PRO A 103 -1.45 -5.57 -12.10
C PRO A 103 -2.29 -4.41 -12.64
N THR A 104 -2.99 -3.73 -11.73
CA THR A 104 -3.60 -2.42 -12.02
C THR A 104 -2.52 -1.36 -12.20
N TRP A 105 -1.43 -1.43 -11.42
CA TRP A 105 -0.26 -0.57 -11.60
C TRP A 105 1.03 -1.23 -11.15
N ILE A 106 2.13 -0.71 -11.67
CA ILE A 106 3.48 -1.04 -11.23
C ILE A 106 4.15 0.25 -10.73
N MET A 107 4.68 0.20 -9.51
CA MET A 107 5.43 1.29 -8.89
C MET A 107 6.87 0.87 -8.66
N GLU A 108 7.83 1.60 -9.22
CA GLU A 108 9.23 1.45 -8.84
C GLU A 108 9.51 2.27 -7.57
N THR A 109 9.87 1.63 -6.49
CA THR A 109 10.03 2.24 -5.15
C THR A 109 11.47 2.50 -4.74
N SER A 110 12.40 1.86 -5.40
CA SER A 110 13.85 2.11 -5.45
C SER A 110 14.37 1.49 -6.72
N GLU A 111 15.58 1.82 -7.14
CA GLU A 111 16.17 1.31 -8.38
C GLU A 111 16.03 -0.21 -8.49
N GLY A 112 15.33 -0.67 -9.54
CA GLY A 112 15.07 -2.07 -9.82
C GLY A 112 14.15 -2.80 -8.83
N SER A 113 13.48 -2.10 -7.90
CA SER A 113 12.58 -2.69 -6.90
C SER A 113 11.14 -2.26 -7.15
N PHE A 114 10.26 -3.23 -7.40
CA PHE A 114 8.89 -2.97 -7.84
C PHE A 114 7.85 -3.42 -6.83
N GLN A 115 6.81 -2.59 -6.66
CA GLN A 115 5.54 -2.94 -6.04
C GLN A 115 4.48 -3.07 -7.12
N TRP A 116 3.72 -4.16 -7.10
CA TRP A 116 2.58 -4.38 -7.97
C TRP A 116 1.30 -4.16 -7.19
N GLY A 117 0.41 -3.33 -7.72
CA GLY A 117 -0.88 -3.02 -7.10
C GLY A 117 -2.05 -3.60 -7.88
N TYR A 118 -3.01 -4.17 -7.15
CA TYR A 118 -4.26 -4.70 -7.67
C TYR A 118 -5.42 -4.00 -6.97
N ALA A 119 -6.22 -3.25 -7.74
CA ALA A 119 -7.42 -2.60 -7.22
C ALA A 119 -8.59 -3.59 -7.16
N PHE A 120 -9.34 -3.56 -6.07
CA PHE A 120 -10.52 -4.38 -5.90
C PHE A 120 -11.79 -3.72 -6.44
N SER A 121 -12.67 -4.52 -7.06
CA SER A 121 -13.99 -4.09 -7.53
C SER A 121 -15.11 -4.36 -6.51
N ASP A 122 -14.86 -5.21 -5.52
CA ASP A 122 -15.86 -5.76 -4.57
C ASP A 122 -15.60 -5.43 -3.10
N GLN A 123 -14.60 -4.60 -2.81
CA GLN A 123 -14.32 -4.08 -1.46
C GLN A 123 -14.27 -5.19 -0.39
N PRO A 124 -13.31 -6.11 -0.46
CA PRO A 124 -13.23 -7.24 0.45
C PRO A 124 -13.04 -6.79 1.90
N THR A 125 -13.64 -7.55 2.81
CA THR A 125 -13.36 -7.43 4.24
C THR A 125 -11.90 -7.78 4.55
N LYS A 126 -11.40 -7.37 5.71
CA LYS A 126 -10.04 -7.73 6.15
C LYS A 126 -9.79 -9.23 6.19
N GLY A 127 -10.82 -10.02 6.54
CA GLY A 127 -10.71 -11.49 6.57
C GLY A 127 -10.56 -12.10 5.18
N GLU A 128 -11.37 -11.66 4.22
CA GLU A 128 -11.30 -12.10 2.82
C GLU A 128 -9.96 -11.71 2.18
N PHE A 129 -9.51 -10.48 2.44
CA PHE A 129 -8.19 -10.02 2.00
C PHE A 129 -7.06 -10.87 2.58
N THR A 130 -7.06 -11.14 3.90
CA THR A 130 -6.02 -11.93 4.54
C THR A 130 -5.93 -13.32 3.93
N ALA A 131 -7.07 -13.99 3.71
CA ALA A 131 -7.09 -15.28 3.05
C ALA A 131 -6.51 -15.26 1.62
N ALA A 132 -6.77 -14.19 0.85
CA ALA A 132 -6.19 -14.02 -0.48
C ALA A 132 -4.68 -13.76 -0.39
N MET A 133 -4.23 -12.90 0.52
CA MET A 133 -2.80 -12.60 0.71
C MET A 133 -1.99 -13.80 1.18
N ASP A 134 -2.55 -14.63 2.07
CA ASP A 134 -1.89 -15.87 2.53
C ASP A 134 -1.67 -16.83 1.36
N ALA A 135 -2.67 -16.99 0.48
CA ALA A 135 -2.54 -17.81 -0.73
C ALA A 135 -1.47 -17.26 -1.70
N ILE A 136 -1.45 -15.95 -1.93
CA ILE A 136 -0.46 -15.25 -2.77
C ILE A 136 0.95 -15.39 -2.19
N ALA A 137 1.11 -15.23 -0.88
CA ALA A 137 2.39 -15.38 -0.19
C ALA A 137 2.88 -16.85 -0.22
N ALA A 138 2.00 -17.80 0.00
CA ALA A 138 2.32 -19.25 -0.09
C ALA A 138 2.77 -19.65 -1.50
N ALA A 139 2.21 -19.01 -2.54
CA ALA A 139 2.63 -19.20 -3.94
C ALA A 139 3.98 -18.54 -4.27
N GLY A 140 4.50 -17.66 -3.41
CA GLY A 140 5.77 -16.96 -3.56
C GLY A 140 5.68 -15.70 -4.42
N TYR A 141 4.50 -15.08 -4.54
CA TYR A 141 4.28 -13.86 -5.32
C TYR A 141 4.48 -12.55 -4.53
N THR A 142 4.74 -12.63 -3.25
CA THR A 142 5.08 -11.48 -2.39
C THR A 142 5.92 -11.92 -1.20
N ASP A 143 6.52 -10.94 -0.49
CA ASP A 143 7.19 -11.19 0.79
C ASP A 143 6.15 -11.71 1.83
N PRO A 144 6.40 -12.84 2.51
CA PRO A 144 5.52 -13.37 3.55
C PRO A 144 5.22 -12.39 4.69
N GLY A 145 6.12 -11.44 4.97
CA GLY A 145 5.89 -10.36 5.95
C GLY A 145 4.91 -9.29 5.47
N ALA A 146 4.41 -9.38 4.24
CA ALA A 146 3.63 -8.36 3.57
C ALA A 146 2.10 -8.59 3.61
N THR A 147 1.59 -9.48 4.46
CA THR A 147 0.18 -9.94 4.43
C THR A 147 -0.81 -9.08 5.21
N ASN A 148 -0.38 -7.98 5.82
CA ASN A 148 -1.25 -7.10 6.61
C ASN A 148 -2.27 -6.36 5.73
N ALA A 149 -3.55 -6.40 6.12
CA ALA A 149 -4.66 -5.74 5.42
C ALA A 149 -4.56 -4.21 5.44
N VAL A 150 -4.00 -3.62 6.50
CA VAL A 150 -3.78 -2.17 6.62
C VAL A 150 -2.31 -1.87 6.41
N ARG A 151 -1.96 -1.49 5.19
CA ARG A 151 -0.58 -1.33 4.78
C ARG A 151 -0.38 -0.02 4.04
N ASN A 152 0.83 0.52 4.12
CA ASN A 152 1.21 1.72 3.39
C ASN A 152 2.03 1.35 2.15
N PHE A 153 1.66 1.88 1.00
CA PHE A 153 2.42 1.78 -0.24
C PHE A 153 2.80 3.16 -0.78
N ARG A 154 3.91 3.24 -1.50
CA ARG A 154 4.44 4.53 -1.97
C ARG A 154 3.55 5.17 -3.01
N LEU A 155 3.38 6.48 -2.90
CA LEU A 155 2.76 7.30 -3.94
C LEU A 155 3.81 7.72 -4.99
N PRO A 156 3.41 8.00 -6.24
CA PRO A 156 4.29 8.59 -7.24
C PRO A 156 4.95 9.88 -6.71
N GLY A 157 6.25 10.03 -6.97
CA GLY A 157 7.06 11.14 -6.46
C GLY A 157 7.44 11.06 -4.98
N SER A 158 7.05 10.00 -4.27
CA SER A 158 7.42 9.77 -2.86
C SER A 158 8.92 9.50 -2.73
N VAL A 159 9.57 10.24 -1.85
CA VAL A 159 11.00 10.09 -1.59
C VAL A 159 11.26 8.85 -0.73
N ASN A 160 12.30 8.07 -1.07
CA ASN A 160 12.72 6.94 -0.27
C ASN A 160 13.71 7.38 0.82
N LEU A 161 13.27 7.41 2.08
CA LEU A 161 14.10 7.82 3.22
C LEU A 161 14.98 6.71 3.79
N LYS A 162 14.99 5.50 3.19
CA LYS A 162 15.87 4.43 3.66
C LYS A 162 17.34 4.80 3.37
N PRO A 163 18.24 4.67 4.35
CA PRO A 163 19.67 4.91 4.14
C PRO A 163 20.23 4.14 2.93
N GLY A 164 21.10 4.76 2.17
CA GLY A 164 21.73 4.14 0.99
C GLY A 164 20.83 4.03 -0.25
N ARG A 165 19.61 4.61 -0.24
CA ARG A 165 18.69 4.61 -1.40
C ARG A 165 18.72 5.91 -2.21
N GLY A 166 19.68 6.83 -1.96
CA GLY A 166 19.95 8.01 -2.78
C GLY A 166 18.77 8.95 -2.98
N GLU A 167 17.86 9.05 -2.03
CA GLU A 167 16.63 9.86 -2.15
C GLU A 167 15.79 9.52 -3.40
N PHE A 168 15.78 8.26 -3.80
CA PHE A 168 15.04 7.80 -4.97
C PHE A 168 13.56 8.23 -4.86
N LYS A 169 13.05 8.86 -5.91
CA LYS A 169 11.63 9.23 -6.03
C LYS A 169 10.86 8.11 -6.70
N ALA A 170 9.86 7.56 -6.02
CA ALA A 170 9.03 6.48 -6.55
C ALA A 170 8.40 6.87 -7.89
N ARG A 171 8.43 5.97 -8.87
CA ARG A 171 7.94 6.20 -10.23
C ARG A 171 6.81 5.24 -10.54
N LEU A 172 5.69 5.78 -11.04
CA LEU A 172 4.61 4.99 -11.63
C LEU A 172 5.06 4.52 -13.01
N VAL A 173 5.34 3.22 -13.14
CA VAL A 173 5.88 2.61 -14.38
C VAL A 173 4.75 2.22 -15.32
N GLU A 174 3.69 1.62 -14.77
CA GLU A 174 2.46 1.25 -15.48
C GLU A 174 1.25 1.67 -14.67
N PHE A 175 0.15 2.04 -15.35
CA PHE A 175 -1.12 2.36 -14.73
C PHE A 175 -2.29 2.08 -15.66
N HIS A 176 -3.17 1.18 -15.25
CA HIS A 176 -4.34 0.72 -15.98
C HIS A 176 -5.60 0.83 -15.10
N PRO A 177 -6.22 2.00 -14.97
CA PRO A 177 -7.34 2.22 -14.06
C PRO A 177 -8.59 1.36 -14.36
N GLY A 178 -8.71 0.82 -15.57
CA GLY A 178 -9.77 -0.12 -15.95
C GLY A 178 -9.53 -1.57 -15.49
N ARG A 179 -8.34 -1.90 -14.96
CA ARG A 179 -8.05 -3.24 -14.41
C ARG A 179 -8.39 -3.26 -12.93
N VAL A 180 -9.57 -3.71 -12.60
CA VAL A 180 -10.03 -3.94 -11.24
C VAL A 180 -10.49 -5.39 -11.11
N TYR A 181 -10.29 -6.00 -9.95
CA TYR A 181 -10.47 -7.43 -9.74
C TYR A 181 -11.36 -7.73 -8.54
N PRO A 182 -12.29 -8.70 -8.64
CA PRO A 182 -12.88 -9.27 -7.43
C PRO A 182 -11.80 -9.93 -6.56
N ALA A 183 -11.94 -9.85 -5.24
CA ALA A 183 -10.97 -10.47 -4.32
C ALA A 183 -10.87 -12.01 -4.51
N ALA A 184 -11.93 -12.63 -5.01
CA ALA A 184 -11.95 -14.06 -5.33
C ALA A 184 -10.93 -14.44 -6.41
N ASP A 185 -10.74 -13.59 -7.42
CA ASP A 185 -9.79 -13.83 -8.52
C ASP A 185 -8.34 -13.84 -8.01
N MET A 186 -8.04 -13.04 -7.00
CA MET A 186 -6.72 -13.02 -6.38
C MET A 186 -6.41 -14.33 -5.64
N ARG A 187 -7.41 -14.95 -5.01
CA ARG A 187 -7.27 -16.29 -4.40
C ARG A 187 -7.00 -17.36 -5.44
N GLY A 188 -7.69 -17.29 -6.57
CA GLY A 188 -7.48 -18.21 -7.71
C GLY A 188 -6.09 -18.09 -8.32
N ALA A 189 -5.55 -16.87 -8.42
CA ALA A 189 -4.19 -16.62 -8.91
C ALA A 189 -3.10 -17.21 -7.99
N GLY A 190 -3.34 -17.26 -6.67
CA GLY A 190 -2.47 -17.96 -5.71
C GLY A 190 -2.53 -19.49 -5.80
N CYS A 191 -3.65 -20.03 -6.29
CA CYS A 191 -3.89 -21.46 -6.38
C CYS A 191 -3.51 -21.99 -7.79
N GLY A 192 -2.24 -21.89 -8.16
CA GLY A 192 -1.70 -22.28 -9.48
C GLY A 192 -1.85 -23.76 -9.88
N ALA A 193 -2.84 -24.49 -9.35
CA ALA A 193 -3.00 -25.94 -9.53
C ALA A 193 -4.42 -26.38 -9.99
N CYS A 194 -5.35 -25.47 -10.30
CA CYS A 194 -6.73 -25.87 -10.64
C CYS A 194 -7.19 -25.56 -12.08
N CYS A 195 -6.26 -25.44 -13.05
CA CYS A 195 -6.60 -25.45 -14.49
C CYS A 195 -5.72 -26.48 -15.18
N GLY A 196 -6.06 -27.76 -15.02
CA GLY A 196 -5.57 -28.89 -15.77
C GLY A 196 -6.75 -29.72 -16.26
#